data_44dd9d7d0303d292909c38682a1ac751
#
_entry.id   44dd9d7d0303d292909c38682a1ac751
#
_cell.length_a   1.000
_cell.length_b   1.000
_cell.length_c   1.000
_cell.angle_alpha   90.00
_cell.angle_beta   90.00
_cell.angle_gamma   90.00
#
_symmetry.space_group_name_H-M   'P 1'
#
loop_
_entity.id
_entity.type
_entity.pdbx_description
1 polymer ?
#
loop_
_entity_poly.entity_id
_entity_poly.type
_entity_poly.pdbx_seq_one_letter_code
_entity_poly.pdbx_strand_id
1 'polypeptide(L)'
;PIAKPLLEAGFLEFVEDMKAIGHPRLFPLLSAGVNRTTGETNARYSQQFVVDFGRYLKSLGFPKGMGFHAFRHTLATELDVNDVPEKEIALVTGHSTDPRDRVQVLRRHYLHKKPQITRSKQISALELYQPKVELPRYQRGQFASCLADPSKFYP
;
A
#
# COMPACT_ATOMS: atom_id res chain seq x y z
N PRO A 1 4.58 2.45 10.12
CA PRO A 1 4.28 3.89 10.16
C PRO A 1 3.39 4.29 8.98
N ILE A 2 2.67 5.40 9.14
CA ILE A 2 1.80 6.00 8.11
C ILE A 2 2.44 7.32 7.71
N ALA A 3 2.62 7.54 6.40
CA ALA A 3 3.21 8.77 5.88
C ALA A 3 2.31 9.99 6.15
N LYS A 4 2.93 11.13 6.44
CA LYS A 4 2.23 12.38 6.78
C LYS A 4 1.19 12.80 5.72
N PRO A 5 1.48 12.77 4.39
CA PRO A 5 0.46 13.11 3.39
C PRO A 5 -0.79 12.24 3.45
N LEU A 6 -0.66 10.97 3.83
CA LEU A 6 -1.80 10.07 3.96
C LEU A 6 -2.63 10.38 5.21
N LEU A 7 -1.98 10.82 6.31
CA LEU A 7 -2.68 11.32 7.50
C LEU A 7 -3.48 12.58 7.18
N GLU A 8 -2.88 13.52 6.46
CA GLU A 8 -3.51 14.78 6.04
C GLU A 8 -4.66 14.53 5.04
N ALA A 9 -4.57 13.47 4.24
CA ALA A 9 -5.66 13.02 3.37
C ALA A 9 -6.84 12.36 4.10
N GLY A 10 -6.79 12.23 5.44
CA GLY A 10 -7.90 11.67 6.23
C GLY A 10 -7.92 10.15 6.34
N PHE A 11 -6.78 9.49 6.21
CA PHE A 11 -6.71 8.03 6.28
C PHE A 11 -7.18 7.45 7.64
N LEU A 12 -6.92 8.17 8.74
CA LEU A 12 -7.38 7.69 10.06
C LEU A 12 -8.90 7.77 10.19
N GLU A 13 -9.52 8.81 9.68
CA GLU A 13 -10.97 8.96 9.62
C GLU A 13 -11.60 7.82 8.80
N PHE A 14 -10.99 7.46 7.67
CA PHE A 14 -11.40 6.29 6.90
C PHE A 14 -11.29 4.99 7.70
N VAL A 15 -10.19 4.78 8.42
CA VAL A 15 -9.99 3.59 9.27
C VAL A 15 -11.04 3.51 10.36
N GLU A 16 -11.39 4.64 10.99
CA GLU A 16 -12.43 4.69 12.03
C GLU A 16 -13.81 4.36 11.47
N ASP A 17 -14.17 4.90 10.31
CA ASP A 17 -15.42 4.58 9.63
C ASP A 17 -15.51 3.08 9.27
N MET A 18 -14.40 2.50 8.77
CA MET A 18 -14.35 1.06 8.47
C MET A 18 -14.47 0.19 9.73
N LYS A 19 -13.89 0.61 10.85
CA LYS A 19 -14.04 -0.06 12.14
C LYS A 19 -15.48 0.02 12.66
N ALA A 20 -16.14 1.16 12.50
CA ALA A 20 -17.53 1.36 12.92
C ALA A 20 -18.51 0.44 12.19
N ILE A 21 -18.21 0.05 10.95
CA ILE A 21 -19.00 -0.93 10.19
C ILE A 21 -18.82 -2.37 10.73
N GLY A 22 -17.76 -2.62 11.50
CA GLY A 22 -17.46 -3.95 12.06
C GLY A 22 -16.92 -4.96 11.05
N HIS A 23 -16.50 -4.51 9.86
CA HIS A 23 -15.95 -5.42 8.85
C HIS A 23 -14.48 -5.79 9.18
N PRO A 24 -14.07 -7.07 9.06
CA PRO A 24 -12.72 -7.52 9.45
C PRO A 24 -11.59 -7.01 8.54
N ARG A 25 -11.92 -6.43 7.38
CA ARG A 25 -10.95 -5.90 6.41
C ARG A 25 -11.13 -4.41 6.21
N LEU A 26 -10.00 -3.71 6.04
CA LEU A 26 -9.98 -2.27 5.77
C LEU A 26 -10.63 -1.90 4.42
N PHE A 27 -10.57 -2.80 3.44
CA PHE A 27 -11.18 -2.63 2.12
C PHE A 27 -12.23 -3.72 1.88
N PRO A 28 -13.45 -3.57 2.41
CA PRO A 28 -14.50 -4.60 2.39
C PRO A 28 -14.99 -4.93 0.97
N LEU A 29 -14.95 -3.96 0.06
CA LEU A 29 -15.44 -4.13 -1.31
C LEU A 29 -14.48 -4.94 -2.21
N LEU A 30 -13.24 -5.18 -1.78
CA LEU A 30 -12.33 -6.05 -2.53
C LEU A 30 -12.76 -7.51 -2.37
N SER A 31 -13.18 -8.13 -3.47
CA SER A 31 -13.53 -9.55 -3.51
C SER A 31 -12.29 -10.43 -3.67
N ALA A 32 -12.31 -11.61 -3.03
CA ALA A 32 -11.30 -12.62 -3.29
C ALA A 32 -11.49 -13.22 -4.68
N GLY A 33 -10.39 -13.52 -5.37
CA GLY A 33 -10.43 -14.31 -6.59
C GLY A 33 -10.95 -15.73 -6.29
N VAL A 34 -11.67 -16.32 -7.24
CA VAL A 34 -12.20 -17.67 -7.13
C VAL A 34 -11.46 -18.57 -8.12
N ASN A 35 -11.03 -19.74 -7.69
CA ASN A 35 -10.52 -20.77 -8.57
C ASN A 35 -11.69 -21.28 -9.41
N ARG A 36 -11.62 -21.12 -10.74
CA ARG A 36 -12.69 -21.51 -11.66
C ARG A 36 -12.97 -23.02 -11.69
N THR A 37 -12.00 -23.82 -11.32
CA THR A 37 -12.11 -25.29 -11.32
C THR A 37 -12.71 -25.84 -10.03
N THR A 38 -12.27 -25.31 -8.86
CA THR A 38 -12.69 -25.82 -7.56
C THR A 38 -13.82 -25.00 -6.92
N GLY A 39 -14.09 -23.80 -7.41
CA GLY A 39 -15.02 -22.85 -6.79
C GLY A 39 -14.50 -22.22 -5.47
N GLU A 40 -13.31 -22.59 -5.03
CA GLU A 40 -12.74 -22.12 -3.78
C GLU A 40 -12.09 -20.74 -3.93
N THR A 41 -12.14 -19.96 -2.86
CA THR A 41 -11.44 -18.67 -2.81
C THR A 41 -9.92 -18.87 -2.76
N ASN A 42 -9.18 -18.11 -3.57
CA ASN A 42 -7.72 -18.06 -3.52
C ASN A 42 -7.17 -17.06 -2.49
N ALA A 43 -8.05 -16.43 -1.70
CA ALA A 43 -7.73 -15.37 -0.73
C ALA A 43 -6.94 -14.15 -1.29
N ARG A 44 -6.92 -13.97 -2.61
CA ARG A 44 -6.22 -12.86 -3.29
C ARG A 44 -7.16 -11.68 -3.53
N TYR A 45 -7.46 -10.95 -2.48
CA TYR A 45 -8.40 -9.82 -2.50
C TYR A 45 -7.97 -8.65 -3.39
N SER A 46 -6.67 -8.48 -3.65
CA SER A 46 -6.15 -7.43 -4.52
C SER A 46 -6.14 -7.78 -6.01
N GLN A 47 -6.46 -9.01 -6.39
CA GLN A 47 -6.26 -9.49 -7.77
C GLN A 47 -7.06 -8.66 -8.79
N GLN A 48 -8.36 -8.48 -8.57
CA GLN A 48 -9.21 -7.70 -9.48
C GLN A 48 -8.76 -6.23 -9.51
N PHE A 49 -8.46 -5.66 -8.37
CA PHE A 49 -7.96 -4.28 -8.28
C PHE A 49 -6.67 -4.06 -9.10
N VAL A 50 -5.74 -5.00 -9.05
CA VAL A 50 -4.49 -4.95 -9.86
C VAL A 50 -4.81 -5.00 -11.36
N VAL A 51 -5.77 -5.84 -11.78
CA VAL A 51 -6.21 -5.93 -13.18
C VAL A 51 -6.84 -4.61 -13.65
N ASP A 52 -7.74 -4.06 -12.86
CA ASP A 52 -8.45 -2.82 -13.19
C ASP A 52 -7.51 -1.61 -13.21
N PHE A 53 -6.56 -1.56 -12.28
CA PHE A 53 -5.50 -0.55 -12.30
C PHE A 53 -4.62 -0.67 -13.55
N GLY A 54 -4.28 -1.87 -13.98
CA GLY A 54 -3.56 -2.08 -15.25
C GLY A 54 -4.34 -1.60 -16.47
N ARG A 55 -5.65 -1.81 -16.51
CA ARG A 55 -6.55 -1.30 -17.57
C ARG A 55 -6.59 0.23 -17.55
N TYR A 56 -6.71 0.83 -16.36
CA TYR A 56 -6.69 2.27 -16.18
C TYR A 56 -5.39 2.88 -16.68
N LEU A 57 -4.24 2.35 -16.31
CA LEU A 57 -2.94 2.83 -16.81
C LEU A 57 -2.85 2.73 -18.34
N LYS A 58 -3.36 1.64 -18.92
CA LYS A 58 -3.41 1.47 -20.38
C LYS A 58 -4.29 2.55 -21.03
N SER A 59 -5.44 2.89 -20.45
CA SER A 59 -6.31 3.96 -20.98
C SER A 59 -5.65 5.34 -20.94
N LEU A 60 -4.70 5.55 -20.05
CA LEU A 60 -3.87 6.76 -19.97
C LEU A 60 -2.62 6.73 -20.89
N GLY A 61 -2.45 5.68 -21.69
CA GLY A 61 -1.32 5.55 -22.62
C GLY A 61 -0.03 5.02 -22.01
N PHE A 62 -0.04 4.54 -20.75
CA PHE A 62 1.15 3.95 -20.15
C PHE A 62 1.53 2.63 -20.82
N PRO A 63 2.84 2.33 -20.96
CA PRO A 63 3.31 1.10 -21.57
C PRO A 63 2.95 -0.14 -20.74
N LYS A 64 2.85 -1.29 -21.41
CA LYS A 64 2.64 -2.57 -20.76
C LYS A 64 3.76 -2.87 -19.75
N GLY A 65 3.39 -3.37 -18.58
CA GLY A 65 4.32 -3.73 -17.50
C GLY A 65 4.41 -2.68 -16.39
N MET A 66 3.89 -1.48 -16.59
CA MET A 66 3.70 -0.54 -15.48
C MET A 66 2.54 -0.97 -14.59
N GLY A 67 2.75 -0.86 -13.28
CA GLY A 67 1.77 -1.25 -12.27
C GLY A 67 2.18 -0.75 -10.89
N PHE A 68 1.66 -1.35 -9.83
CA PHE A 68 1.93 -0.92 -8.45
C PHE A 68 3.41 -0.95 -8.07
N HIS A 69 4.22 -1.81 -8.69
CA HIS A 69 5.66 -1.81 -8.47
C HIS A 69 6.35 -0.50 -8.87
N ALA A 70 5.78 0.27 -9.81
CA ALA A 70 6.31 1.57 -10.17
C ALA A 70 6.31 2.54 -8.98
N PHE A 71 5.25 2.56 -8.18
CA PHE A 71 5.20 3.38 -6.95
C PHE A 71 6.29 3.01 -5.96
N ARG A 72 6.55 1.71 -5.79
CA ARG A 72 7.60 1.22 -4.92
C ARG A 72 8.99 1.62 -5.42
N HIS A 73 9.22 1.55 -6.74
CA HIS A 73 10.47 2.02 -7.35
C HIS A 73 10.63 3.53 -7.19
N THR A 74 9.58 4.30 -7.44
CA THR A 74 9.60 5.75 -7.25
C THR A 74 9.95 6.11 -5.81
N LEU A 75 9.30 5.49 -4.83
CA LEU A 75 9.62 5.71 -3.42
C LEU A 75 11.07 5.37 -3.10
N ALA A 76 11.57 4.22 -3.56
CA ALA A 76 12.95 3.81 -3.33
C ALA A 76 13.94 4.81 -3.95
N THR A 77 13.69 5.25 -5.17
CA THR A 77 14.54 6.24 -5.88
C THR A 77 14.51 7.61 -5.17
N GLU A 78 13.35 8.10 -4.76
CA GLU A 78 13.25 9.37 -4.03
C GLU A 78 13.99 9.32 -2.69
N LEU A 79 13.94 8.20 -1.98
CA LEU A 79 14.67 8.03 -0.74
C LEU A 79 16.19 7.96 -0.96
N ASP A 80 16.63 7.31 -2.04
CA ASP A 80 18.03 7.22 -2.43
C ASP A 80 18.59 8.60 -2.82
N VAL A 81 17.84 9.37 -3.61
CA VAL A 81 18.17 10.76 -3.97
C VAL A 81 18.28 11.68 -2.75
N ASN A 82 17.56 11.38 -1.68
CA ASN A 82 17.66 12.09 -0.39
C ASN A 82 18.68 11.47 0.58
N ASP A 83 19.63 10.70 0.06
CA ASP A 83 20.72 10.09 0.83
C ASP A 83 20.26 9.16 1.98
N VAL A 84 19.08 8.57 1.87
CA VAL A 84 18.62 7.58 2.84
C VAL A 84 19.39 6.28 2.63
N PRO A 85 20.01 5.72 3.68
CA PRO A 85 20.78 4.49 3.55
C PRO A 85 19.97 3.32 2.97
N GLU A 86 20.53 2.54 2.05
CA GLU A 86 19.88 1.39 1.38
C GLU A 86 19.14 0.46 2.36
N LYS A 87 19.72 0.24 3.55
CA LYS A 87 19.10 -0.57 4.61
C LYS A 87 17.80 0.02 5.15
N GLU A 88 17.70 1.33 5.21
CA GLU A 88 16.52 2.04 5.68
C GLU A 88 15.46 2.10 4.58
N ILE A 89 15.87 2.30 3.32
CA ILE A 89 15.01 2.17 2.15
C ILE A 89 14.34 0.80 2.12
N ALA A 90 15.11 -0.27 2.34
CA ALA A 90 14.59 -1.63 2.38
C ALA A 90 13.57 -1.86 3.52
N LEU A 91 13.75 -1.22 4.68
CA LEU A 91 12.78 -1.25 5.79
C LEU A 91 11.44 -0.59 5.43
N VAL A 92 11.48 0.51 4.68
CA VAL A 92 10.28 1.24 4.25
C VAL A 92 9.58 0.50 3.12
N THR A 93 10.34 0.07 2.13
CA THR A 93 9.80 -0.59 0.94
C THR A 93 9.41 -2.05 1.17
N GLY A 94 9.78 -2.64 2.30
CA GLY A 94 9.47 -4.04 2.62
C GLY A 94 10.14 -5.03 1.66
N HIS A 95 11.37 -4.77 1.24
CA HIS A 95 12.10 -5.73 0.43
C HIS A 95 12.30 -7.02 1.21
N SER A 96 12.00 -8.14 0.55
CA SER A 96 12.17 -9.47 1.10
C SER A 96 13.62 -9.68 1.52
N THR A 97 13.78 -10.26 2.69
CA THR A 97 15.08 -10.68 3.23
C THR A 97 15.41 -12.11 2.76
N ASP A 98 15.13 -12.45 1.49
CA ASP A 98 15.57 -13.72 0.91
C ASP A 98 17.09 -13.84 1.10
N PRO A 99 17.62 -15.01 1.51
CA PRO A 99 19.05 -15.27 1.62
C PRO A 99 19.86 -14.94 0.36
N ARG A 100 19.21 -14.88 -0.79
CA ARG A 100 19.81 -14.51 -2.08
C ARG A 100 19.84 -13.01 -2.35
N ASP A 101 19.09 -12.21 -1.60
CA ASP A 101 19.12 -10.76 -1.67
C ASP A 101 20.25 -10.22 -0.78
N ARG A 102 21.01 -9.23 -1.28
CA ARG A 102 22.09 -8.55 -0.55
C ARG A 102 21.66 -7.91 0.78
N VAL A 103 20.38 -7.93 1.09
CA VAL A 103 19.75 -7.36 2.30
C VAL A 103 19.72 -8.33 3.49
N GLN A 104 20.44 -9.46 3.46
CA GLN A 104 20.56 -10.41 4.60
C GLN A 104 20.98 -9.75 5.94
N VAL A 105 21.72 -8.67 5.86
CA VAL A 105 22.21 -7.95 7.04
C VAL A 105 21.07 -7.33 7.86
N LEU A 106 19.94 -6.97 7.22
CA LEU A 106 18.79 -6.37 7.88
C LEU A 106 18.08 -7.32 8.85
N ARG A 107 17.93 -8.59 8.46
CA ARG A 107 17.25 -9.59 9.31
C ARG A 107 17.98 -9.89 10.59
N ARG A 108 19.32 -10.00 10.53
CA ARG A 108 20.14 -10.40 11.69
C ARG A 108 20.33 -9.28 12.73
N HIS A 109 20.32 -8.03 12.32
CA HIS A 109 20.75 -6.94 13.20
C HIS A 109 19.64 -5.95 13.61
N TYR A 110 18.59 -5.76 12.79
CA TYR A 110 17.61 -4.69 13.02
C TYR A 110 16.23 -5.18 13.44
N LEU A 111 15.69 -6.21 12.80
CA LEU A 111 14.28 -6.59 12.98
C LEU A 111 13.98 -7.27 14.32
N HIS A 112 14.97 -7.94 14.91
CA HIS A 112 14.75 -8.71 16.14
C HIS A 112 15.21 -8.02 17.42
N LYS A 113 16.08 -7.01 17.35
CA LYS A 113 16.72 -6.47 18.56
C LYS A 113 16.19 -5.13 19.05
N LYS A 114 15.60 -4.27 18.20
CA LYS A 114 15.11 -2.95 18.62
C LYS A 114 13.95 -2.44 17.72
N PRO A 115 12.71 -2.91 17.91
CA PRO A 115 11.55 -2.51 17.08
C PRO A 115 11.29 -0.99 17.06
N GLN A 116 11.57 -0.30 18.15
CA GLN A 116 11.38 1.15 18.29
C GLN A 116 12.35 1.95 17.42
N ILE A 117 13.62 1.55 17.36
CA ILE A 117 14.63 2.21 16.51
C ILE A 117 14.29 1.99 15.03
N THR A 118 13.84 0.79 14.67
CA THR A 118 13.41 0.49 13.30
C THR A 118 12.22 1.38 12.89
N ARG A 119 11.23 1.53 13.78
CA ARG A 119 10.06 2.37 13.53
C ARG A 119 10.44 3.85 13.39
N SER A 120 11.32 4.37 14.25
CA SER A 120 11.83 5.75 14.17
C SER A 120 12.48 6.01 12.82
N LYS A 121 13.37 5.13 12.38
CA LYS A 121 14.05 5.24 11.06
C LYS A 121 13.08 5.20 9.89
N GLN A 122 12.05 4.34 9.93
CA GLN A 122 11.00 4.31 8.92
C GLN A 122 10.21 5.64 8.88
N ILE A 123 9.91 6.23 10.03
CA ILE A 123 9.21 7.52 10.09
C ILE A 123 10.10 8.60 9.47
N SER A 124 11.35 8.73 9.90
CA SER A 124 12.30 9.72 9.38
C SER A 124 12.49 9.59 7.87
N ALA A 125 12.61 8.38 7.34
CA ALA A 125 12.70 8.16 5.90
C ALA A 125 11.41 8.56 5.16
N LEU A 126 10.23 8.26 5.70
CA LEU A 126 8.96 8.65 5.11
C LEU A 126 8.69 10.16 5.15
N GLU A 127 9.30 10.90 6.08
CA GLU A 127 9.22 12.36 6.13
C GLU A 127 9.95 13.02 4.95
N LEU A 128 10.95 12.35 4.39
CA LEU A 128 11.68 12.82 3.20
C LEU A 128 10.92 12.56 1.91
N TYR A 129 9.92 11.68 1.91
CA TYR A 129 9.09 11.42 0.74
C TYR A 129 7.97 12.45 0.61
N GLN A 130 8.11 13.31 -0.39
CA GLN A 130 7.15 14.36 -0.72
C GLN A 130 6.47 14.02 -2.05
N PRO A 131 5.29 13.38 -2.06
CA PRO A 131 4.59 13.09 -3.31
C PRO A 131 4.24 14.38 -4.04
N LYS A 132 4.55 14.46 -5.35
CA LYS A 132 4.24 15.62 -6.21
C LYS A 132 2.74 15.69 -6.59
N VAL A 133 1.90 14.94 -5.94
CA VAL A 133 0.46 14.82 -6.20
C VAL A 133 -0.29 15.19 -4.94
N GLU A 134 -1.26 16.08 -5.07
CA GLU A 134 -2.21 16.34 -3.99
C GLU A 134 -3.17 15.15 -3.86
N LEU A 135 -3.19 14.53 -2.68
CA LEU A 135 -4.10 13.42 -2.41
C LEU A 135 -5.51 13.96 -2.10
N PRO A 136 -6.56 13.38 -2.68
CA PRO A 136 -7.92 13.77 -2.34
C PRO A 136 -8.18 13.47 -0.86
N ARG A 137 -8.79 14.43 -0.17
CA ARG A 137 -9.11 14.27 1.25
C ARG A 137 -10.34 13.40 1.44
N TYR A 138 -10.23 12.39 2.29
CA TYR A 138 -11.36 11.58 2.72
C TYR A 138 -12.36 12.42 3.53
N GLN A 139 -13.64 12.19 3.29
CA GLN A 139 -14.74 12.74 4.07
C GLN A 139 -15.45 11.62 4.80
N ARG A 140 -15.76 11.83 6.10
CA ARG A 140 -16.49 10.82 6.89
C ARG A 140 -17.78 10.41 6.20
N GLY A 141 -18.02 9.09 6.16
CA GLY A 141 -19.17 8.51 5.48
C GLY A 141 -19.14 8.52 3.96
N GLN A 142 -18.05 8.99 3.33
CA GLN A 142 -17.94 9.11 1.87
C GLN A 142 -18.30 7.82 1.12
N PHE A 143 -18.01 6.66 1.69
CA PHE A 143 -18.30 5.36 1.08
C PHE A 143 -19.52 4.63 1.69
N ALA A 144 -20.27 5.28 2.58
CA ALA A 144 -21.38 4.63 3.28
C ALA A 144 -22.43 4.03 2.32
N SER A 145 -22.78 4.75 1.26
CA SER A 145 -23.74 4.25 0.25
C SER A 145 -23.22 3.04 -0.51
N CYS A 146 -21.94 3.04 -0.87
CA CYS A 146 -21.33 1.91 -1.60
C CYS A 146 -21.14 0.68 -0.69
N LEU A 147 -20.94 0.89 0.60
CA LEU A 147 -20.83 -0.17 1.59
C LEU A 147 -22.19 -0.81 1.90
N ALA A 148 -23.26 0.00 1.89
CA ALA A 148 -24.64 -0.51 2.04
C ALA A 148 -25.13 -1.24 0.78
N ASP A 149 -24.69 -0.82 -0.39
CA ASP A 149 -25.04 -1.43 -1.68
C ASP A 149 -23.82 -1.49 -2.60
N PRO A 150 -23.09 -2.61 -2.60
CA PRO A 150 -21.88 -2.77 -3.42
C PRO A 150 -22.07 -2.61 -4.93
N SER A 151 -23.32 -2.77 -5.44
CA SER A 151 -23.61 -2.59 -6.87
C SER A 151 -23.41 -1.15 -7.34
N LYS A 152 -23.49 -0.18 -6.43
CA LYS A 152 -23.22 1.24 -6.68
C LYS A 152 -21.75 1.57 -6.91
N PHE A 153 -20.85 0.67 -6.55
CA PHE A 153 -19.41 0.85 -6.72
C PHE A 153 -18.89 0.35 -8.07
N TYR A 154 -19.61 -0.64 -8.64
CA TYR A 154 -19.33 -1.21 -9.95
C TYR A 154 -20.59 -1.06 -10.82
N PRO A 155 -20.77 0.11 -11.46
CA PRO A 155 -21.87 0.30 -12.39
C PRO A 155 -21.75 -0.58 -13.65
#